data_27c21257e6bf35c47ddba2a3a6629a16
#
_entry.id   27c21257e6bf35c47ddba2a3a6629a16
#
_cell.length_a   1.000
_cell.length_b   1.000
_cell.length_c   1.000
_cell.angle_alpha   90.00
_cell.angle_beta   90.00
_cell.angle_gamma   90.00
#
_symmetry.space_group_name_H-M   'P 1'
#
loop_
_entity.id
_entity.type
_entity.pdbx_description
1 polymer ?
#
loop_
_entity_poly.entity_id
_entity_poly.type
_entity_poly.pdbx_seq_one_letter_code
_entity_poly.pdbx_strand_id
1 'polypeptide(L)'
;MRSWKKRSISAALALTCVAAPMAYPMTAYAASTAEKILYGAAAMLFISSYYSRMDDESQLQLLDQCQQETGVYDSAEADNRVQTVYQNLKDTGHVLRDYKVYVSPSEDINAFSSLGGVLCVNKGTLDQMDDDELAYVMAHEIAHGEKRHSVSGLKKRVGLVTALNIYLGDASYGEYLLGNIAANYVSNAVFTKDQEKQADDWGFQYLVEAGYNPGGGAASLAQPR
;
A
#
# COMPACT_ATOMS: atom_id res chain seq x y z
N MET A 1 -13.69 25.23 6.98
CA MET A 1 -12.49 25.22 7.86
C MET A 1 -12.12 23.85 8.47
N ARG A 2 -12.87 22.76 8.18
CA ARG A 2 -12.57 21.39 8.72
C ARG A 2 -11.55 20.57 7.92
N SER A 3 -11.29 20.90 6.65
CA SER A 3 -10.44 20.07 5.76
C SER A 3 -8.93 20.23 6.00
N TRP A 4 -8.48 21.37 6.49
CA TRP A 4 -7.04 21.64 6.64
C TRP A 4 -6.40 20.94 7.85
N LYS A 5 -7.16 20.77 8.94
CA LYS A 5 -6.66 20.03 10.12
C LYS A 5 -6.51 18.51 9.84
N LYS A 6 -7.39 17.94 9.02
CA LYS A 6 -7.30 16.51 8.65
C LYS A 6 -6.08 16.21 7.78
N ARG A 7 -5.78 17.06 6.79
CA ARG A 7 -4.57 16.92 5.94
C ARG A 7 -3.26 17.06 6.72
N SER A 8 -3.22 17.90 7.75
CA SER A 8 -2.01 18.12 8.55
C SER A 8 -1.66 16.94 9.45
N ILE A 9 -2.65 16.18 9.93
CA ILE A 9 -2.42 15.00 10.78
C ILE A 9 -1.94 13.82 9.95
N SER A 10 -2.54 13.58 8.78
CA SER A 10 -2.13 12.52 7.84
C SER A 10 -0.71 12.75 7.31
N ALA A 11 -0.37 13.98 6.96
CA ALA A 11 0.98 14.34 6.54
C ALA A 11 2.01 14.15 7.66
N ALA A 12 1.66 14.42 8.93
CA ALA A 12 2.55 14.24 10.07
C ALA A 12 2.82 12.75 10.36
N LEU A 13 1.79 11.89 10.29
CA LEU A 13 1.94 10.44 10.47
C LEU A 13 2.71 9.80 9.31
N ALA A 14 2.41 10.18 8.07
CA ALA A 14 3.17 9.74 6.90
C ALA A 14 4.63 10.20 6.97
N LEU A 15 4.89 11.41 7.46
CA LEU A 15 6.25 11.92 7.67
C LEU A 15 7.01 11.12 8.73
N THR A 16 6.36 10.74 9.83
CA THR A 16 7.01 9.90 10.87
C THR A 16 7.31 8.49 10.37
N CYS A 17 6.44 7.90 9.55
CA CYS A 17 6.68 6.59 8.95
C CYS A 17 7.83 6.59 7.93
N VAL A 18 8.04 7.71 7.22
CA VAL A 18 9.09 7.84 6.19
C VAL A 18 10.36 8.50 6.73
N ALA A 19 10.26 9.42 7.69
CA ALA A 19 11.39 10.19 8.21
C ALA A 19 12.24 9.44 9.25
N ALA A 20 11.66 8.48 9.99
CA ALA A 20 12.40 7.73 11.01
C ALA A 20 13.67 7.04 10.49
N PRO A 21 13.72 6.46 9.26
CA PRO A 21 14.94 5.90 8.69
C PRO A 21 16.03 6.93 8.36
N MET A 22 15.70 8.22 8.31
CA MET A 22 16.60 9.27 7.79
C MET A 22 17.49 9.94 8.82
N ALA A 23 17.33 9.65 10.10
CA ALA A 23 18.16 10.23 11.16
C ALA A 23 19.66 9.82 11.11
N TYR A 24 20.00 8.87 10.24
CA TYR A 24 21.32 8.26 10.18
C TYR A 24 22.39 8.98 9.30
N PRO A 25 22.07 9.75 8.24
CA PRO A 25 23.12 10.14 7.29
C PRO A 25 23.78 11.49 7.52
N MET A 26 23.46 12.25 8.57
CA MET A 26 24.02 13.60 8.74
C MET A 26 25.56 13.67 8.92
N THR A 27 26.22 12.55 9.18
CA THR A 27 27.68 12.47 9.32
C THR A 27 28.40 12.12 8.03
N ALA A 28 27.68 11.80 6.94
CA ALA A 28 28.28 11.33 5.69
C ALA A 28 28.87 12.43 4.80
N TYR A 29 28.72 13.72 5.16
CA TYR A 29 29.09 14.84 4.31
C TYR A 29 30.59 14.91 3.99
N ALA A 30 31.45 14.52 4.94
CA ALA A 30 32.90 14.50 4.78
C ALA A 30 33.51 13.09 4.62
N ALA A 31 32.65 12.08 4.45
CA ALA A 31 33.07 10.68 4.40
C ALA A 31 33.76 10.32 3.09
N SER A 32 34.74 9.42 3.14
CA SER A 32 35.36 8.80 1.97
C SER A 32 34.33 7.98 1.18
N THR A 33 34.63 7.64 -0.07
CA THR A 33 33.78 6.80 -0.93
C THR A 33 33.46 5.45 -0.28
N ALA A 34 34.43 4.83 0.39
CA ALA A 34 34.23 3.55 1.08
C ALA A 34 33.26 3.69 2.27
N GLU A 35 33.39 4.76 3.06
CA GLU A 35 32.46 5.05 4.16
C GLU A 35 31.04 5.34 3.64
N LYS A 36 30.90 6.09 2.54
CA LYS A 36 29.60 6.34 1.90
C LYS A 36 28.91 5.04 1.45
N ILE A 37 29.66 4.09 0.91
CA ILE A 37 29.15 2.77 0.54
C ILE A 37 28.68 2.00 1.78
N LEU A 38 29.47 2.02 2.85
CA LEU A 38 29.14 1.34 4.10
C LEU A 38 27.89 1.95 4.75
N TYR A 39 27.80 3.27 4.82
CA TYR A 39 26.62 3.98 5.33
C TYR A 39 25.37 3.69 4.48
N GLY A 40 25.52 3.66 3.15
CA GLY A 40 24.44 3.29 2.24
C GLY A 40 23.92 1.88 2.47
N ALA A 41 24.82 0.91 2.63
CA ALA A 41 24.45 -0.47 2.92
C ALA A 41 23.74 -0.60 4.28
N ALA A 42 24.26 0.04 5.33
CA ALA A 42 23.64 0.06 6.65
C ALA A 42 22.25 0.72 6.63
N ALA A 43 22.09 1.84 5.94
CA ALA A 43 20.81 2.53 5.76
C ALA A 43 19.79 1.64 5.03
N MET A 44 20.21 0.94 3.98
CA MET A 44 19.33 0.01 3.25
C MET A 44 18.86 -1.16 4.10
N LEU A 45 19.72 -1.73 4.93
CA LEU A 45 19.35 -2.78 5.89
C LEU A 45 18.33 -2.27 6.92
N PHE A 46 18.59 -1.06 7.46
CA PHE A 46 17.67 -0.43 8.40
C PHE A 46 16.30 -0.14 7.76
N ILE A 47 16.28 0.49 6.59
CA ILE A 47 15.06 0.77 5.82
C ILE A 47 14.28 -0.53 5.55
N SER A 48 14.97 -1.57 5.12
CA SER A 48 14.35 -2.85 4.84
C SER A 48 13.72 -3.47 6.09
N SER A 49 14.42 -3.47 7.21
CA SER A 49 13.93 -3.99 8.49
C SER A 49 12.77 -3.16 9.03
N TYR A 50 12.89 -1.84 9.01
CA TYR A 50 11.89 -0.90 9.49
C TYR A 50 10.54 -1.08 8.79
N TYR A 51 10.53 -1.03 7.44
CA TYR A 51 9.28 -1.15 6.68
C TYR A 51 8.69 -2.56 6.72
N SER A 52 9.50 -3.60 6.83
CA SER A 52 8.96 -4.95 7.07
C SER A 52 8.25 -5.04 8.41
N ARG A 53 8.86 -4.50 9.47
CA ARG A 53 8.25 -4.51 10.81
C ARG A 53 7.00 -3.64 10.85
N MET A 54 7.03 -2.46 10.24
CA MET A 54 5.86 -1.60 10.15
C MET A 54 4.69 -2.28 9.45
N ASP A 55 4.95 -2.99 8.36
CA ASP A 55 3.94 -3.77 7.64
C ASP A 55 3.37 -4.92 8.49
N ASP A 56 4.18 -5.52 9.34
CA ASP A 56 3.75 -6.65 10.18
C ASP A 56 3.09 -6.21 11.51
N GLU A 57 3.48 -5.08 12.09
CA GLU A 57 3.13 -4.70 13.46
C GLU A 57 2.19 -3.49 13.57
N SER A 58 1.98 -2.71 12.49
CA SER A 58 1.29 -1.42 12.55
C SER A 58 -0.08 -1.42 11.88
N GLN A 59 -0.74 -2.57 11.72
CA GLN A 59 -1.99 -2.69 10.96
C GLN A 59 -3.09 -1.72 11.41
N LEU A 60 -3.35 -1.61 12.72
CA LEU A 60 -4.43 -0.75 13.23
C LEU A 60 -4.12 0.73 13.01
N GLN A 61 -2.86 1.13 13.15
CA GLN A 61 -2.42 2.51 12.90
C GLN A 61 -2.53 2.86 11.41
N LEU A 62 -2.16 1.92 10.54
CA LEU A 62 -2.28 2.09 9.09
C LEU A 62 -3.73 2.11 8.63
N LEU A 63 -4.60 1.30 9.25
CA LEU A 63 -6.04 1.33 9.01
C LEU A 63 -6.61 2.71 9.37
N ASP A 64 -6.32 3.22 10.57
CA ASP A 64 -6.79 4.53 11.00
C ASP A 64 -6.31 5.64 10.05
N GLN A 65 -5.06 5.59 9.61
CA GLN A 65 -4.53 6.50 8.61
C GLN A 65 -5.27 6.41 7.27
N CYS A 66 -5.46 5.21 6.73
CA CYS A 66 -6.21 5.02 5.49
C CYS A 66 -7.64 5.57 5.61
N GLN A 67 -8.33 5.25 6.70
CA GLN A 67 -9.70 5.72 6.94
C GLN A 67 -9.79 7.25 7.11
N GLN A 68 -8.78 7.88 7.71
CA GLN A 68 -8.71 9.34 7.79
C GLN A 68 -8.52 10.00 6.43
N GLU A 69 -7.78 9.37 5.53
CA GLU A 69 -7.49 9.89 4.18
C GLU A 69 -8.66 9.68 3.22
N THR A 70 -9.26 8.51 3.20
CA THR A 70 -10.28 8.13 2.23
C THR A 70 -11.71 8.29 2.75
N GLY A 71 -11.91 8.38 4.05
CA GLY A 71 -13.21 8.28 4.72
C GLY A 71 -13.66 6.82 4.89
N VAL A 72 -14.76 6.65 5.62
CA VAL A 72 -15.43 5.36 5.81
C VAL A 72 -16.88 5.52 5.38
N TYR A 73 -17.37 4.60 4.56
CA TYR A 73 -18.79 4.52 4.17
C TYR A 73 -19.53 3.67 5.19
N ASP A 74 -20.40 4.32 5.99
CA ASP A 74 -21.19 3.67 7.04
C ASP A 74 -22.40 2.97 6.42
N SER A 75 -22.23 1.71 6.03
CA SER A 75 -23.28 0.86 5.47
C SER A 75 -23.03 -0.61 5.82
N ALA A 76 -23.90 -1.16 6.68
CA ALA A 76 -23.82 -2.56 7.07
C ALA A 76 -23.96 -3.52 5.87
N GLU A 77 -24.72 -3.16 4.84
CA GLU A 77 -24.87 -3.94 3.61
C GLU A 77 -23.55 -3.98 2.83
N ALA A 78 -22.92 -2.82 2.62
CA ALA A 78 -21.65 -2.72 1.93
C ALA A 78 -20.54 -3.47 2.69
N ASP A 79 -20.48 -3.29 4.02
CA ASP A 79 -19.52 -3.99 4.86
C ASP A 79 -19.71 -5.52 4.81
N ASN A 80 -20.95 -6.00 4.94
CA ASN A 80 -21.25 -7.43 4.86
C ASN A 80 -20.84 -8.02 3.49
N ARG A 81 -21.07 -7.28 2.41
CA ARG A 81 -20.73 -7.72 1.06
C ARG A 81 -19.21 -7.90 0.89
N VAL A 82 -18.42 -6.90 1.24
CA VAL A 82 -16.94 -6.99 1.12
C VAL A 82 -16.36 -8.01 2.10
N GLN A 83 -16.93 -8.14 3.32
CA GLN A 83 -16.48 -9.14 4.28
C GLN A 83 -16.79 -10.56 3.81
N THR A 84 -17.95 -10.79 3.17
CA THR A 84 -18.31 -12.10 2.61
C THR A 84 -17.32 -12.49 1.51
N VAL A 85 -17.04 -11.59 0.57
CA VAL A 85 -16.08 -11.84 -0.50
C VAL A 85 -14.69 -12.10 0.07
N TYR A 86 -14.25 -11.28 1.02
CA TYR A 86 -12.95 -11.47 1.69
C TYR A 86 -12.85 -12.84 2.37
N GLN A 87 -13.88 -13.23 3.12
CA GLN A 87 -13.88 -14.50 3.84
C GLN A 87 -13.80 -15.69 2.88
N ASN A 88 -14.56 -15.66 1.78
CA ASN A 88 -14.51 -16.71 0.76
C ASN A 88 -13.10 -16.83 0.14
N LEU A 89 -12.44 -15.71 -0.15
CA LEU A 89 -11.06 -15.70 -0.63
C LEU A 89 -10.08 -16.23 0.43
N LYS A 90 -10.28 -15.89 1.70
CA LYS A 90 -9.45 -16.35 2.81
C LYS A 90 -9.57 -17.85 3.05
N ASP A 91 -10.75 -18.40 2.92
CA ASP A 91 -11.05 -19.82 3.14
C ASP A 91 -10.37 -20.74 2.12
N THR A 92 -9.84 -20.21 1.01
CA THR A 92 -8.97 -20.96 0.10
C THR A 92 -7.66 -21.42 0.74
N GLY A 93 -7.25 -20.79 1.86
CA GLY A 93 -5.99 -21.07 2.54
C GLY A 93 -4.75 -20.41 1.91
N HIS A 94 -4.90 -19.66 0.83
CA HIS A 94 -3.80 -18.92 0.19
C HIS A 94 -3.59 -17.52 0.77
N VAL A 95 -4.65 -16.93 1.35
CA VAL A 95 -4.61 -15.62 2.00
C VAL A 95 -4.16 -15.83 3.45
N LEU A 96 -2.87 -15.64 3.70
CA LEU A 96 -2.24 -15.93 4.99
C LEU A 96 -2.37 -14.77 5.97
N ARG A 97 -2.45 -13.53 5.48
CA ARG A 97 -2.58 -12.34 6.31
C ARG A 97 -4.04 -12.12 6.73
N ASP A 98 -4.21 -11.51 7.91
CA ASP A 98 -5.53 -11.01 8.33
C ASP A 98 -5.70 -9.59 7.83
N TYR A 99 -6.50 -9.43 6.76
CA TYR A 99 -6.79 -8.10 6.21
C TYR A 99 -7.86 -7.38 7.02
N LYS A 100 -7.68 -6.07 7.17
CA LYS A 100 -8.72 -5.14 7.61
C LYS A 100 -9.37 -4.54 6.38
N VAL A 101 -10.56 -5.05 6.06
CA VAL A 101 -11.33 -4.61 4.88
C VAL A 101 -12.34 -3.56 5.32
N TYR A 102 -12.45 -2.47 4.55
CA TYR A 102 -13.45 -1.44 4.75
C TYR A 102 -13.86 -0.80 3.43
N VAL A 103 -15.00 -0.08 3.44
CA VAL A 103 -15.51 0.62 2.27
C VAL A 103 -15.30 2.13 2.44
N SER A 104 -14.77 2.78 1.41
CA SER A 104 -14.68 4.25 1.36
C SER A 104 -15.90 4.85 0.65
N PRO A 105 -16.29 6.11 0.95
CA PRO A 105 -17.42 6.77 0.30
C PRO A 105 -17.14 7.26 -1.13
N SER A 106 -15.96 7.01 -1.70
CA SER A 106 -15.61 7.43 -3.05
C SER A 106 -16.50 6.76 -4.10
N GLU A 107 -16.97 7.55 -5.05
CA GLU A 107 -17.76 7.09 -6.19
C GLU A 107 -16.87 6.55 -7.35
N ASP A 108 -15.55 6.66 -7.24
CA ASP A 108 -14.62 6.13 -8.23
C ASP A 108 -14.62 4.60 -8.18
N ILE A 109 -14.54 3.95 -9.35
CA ILE A 109 -14.34 2.49 -9.43
C ILE A 109 -12.87 2.21 -9.08
N ASN A 110 -12.62 1.86 -7.84
CA ASN A 110 -11.27 1.55 -7.37
C ASN A 110 -11.30 0.70 -6.10
N ALA A 111 -10.23 -0.07 -5.91
CA ALA A 111 -9.86 -0.68 -4.65
C ALA A 111 -8.34 -0.61 -4.51
N PHE A 112 -7.80 -0.69 -3.30
CA PHE A 112 -6.37 -0.73 -3.09
C PHE A 112 -5.99 -1.50 -1.84
N SER A 113 -4.85 -2.15 -1.89
CA SER A 113 -4.21 -2.78 -0.72
C SER A 113 -3.05 -1.92 -0.24
N SER A 114 -3.11 -1.48 1.01
CA SER A 114 -2.06 -0.71 1.67
C SER A 114 -1.17 -1.61 2.53
N LEU A 115 -0.14 -1.00 3.13
CA LEU A 115 0.69 -1.66 4.15
C LEU A 115 -0.17 -2.17 5.31
N GLY A 116 0.36 -3.13 6.06
CA GLY A 116 -0.33 -3.69 7.24
C GLY A 116 -1.48 -4.64 6.92
N GLY A 117 -1.72 -4.96 5.65
CA GLY A 117 -2.88 -5.75 5.26
C GLY A 117 -4.19 -4.96 5.42
N VAL A 118 -4.20 -3.71 5.01
CA VAL A 118 -5.41 -2.89 4.92
C VAL A 118 -5.91 -2.94 3.48
N LEU A 119 -7.18 -3.31 3.28
CA LEU A 119 -7.85 -3.36 1.99
C LEU A 119 -9.01 -2.38 1.99
N CYS A 120 -8.96 -1.41 1.10
CA CYS A 120 -10.04 -0.45 0.87
C CYS A 120 -10.74 -0.77 -0.45
N VAL A 121 -12.08 -0.78 -0.42
CA VAL A 121 -12.92 -0.86 -1.60
C VAL A 121 -13.77 0.41 -1.67
N ASN A 122 -13.78 1.08 -2.81
CA ASN A 122 -14.62 2.26 -2.98
C ASN A 122 -16.09 1.88 -3.17
N LYS A 123 -16.99 2.73 -2.68
CA LYS A 123 -18.45 2.58 -2.89
C LYS A 123 -18.77 2.47 -4.39
N GLY A 124 -18.13 3.28 -5.26
CA GLY A 124 -18.33 3.21 -6.70
C GLY A 124 -18.03 1.84 -7.31
N THR A 125 -17.10 1.08 -6.75
CA THR A 125 -16.83 -0.32 -7.13
C THR A 125 -18.00 -1.22 -6.77
N LEU A 126 -18.55 -1.09 -5.56
CA LEU A 126 -19.70 -1.87 -5.11
C LEU A 126 -20.97 -1.58 -5.91
N ASP A 127 -21.17 -0.34 -6.30
CA ASP A 127 -22.35 0.09 -7.06
C ASP A 127 -22.36 -0.43 -8.50
N GLN A 128 -21.19 -0.72 -9.08
CA GLN A 128 -21.03 -1.01 -10.50
C GLN A 128 -20.63 -2.45 -10.81
N MET A 129 -20.14 -3.19 -9.83
CA MET A 129 -19.65 -4.56 -10.00
C MET A 129 -20.56 -5.57 -9.33
N ASP A 130 -20.73 -6.71 -9.97
CA ASP A 130 -21.32 -7.89 -9.33
C ASP A 130 -20.32 -8.56 -8.36
N ASP A 131 -20.70 -9.67 -7.73
CA ASP A 131 -19.85 -10.32 -6.74
C ASP A 131 -18.66 -11.05 -7.35
N ASP A 132 -18.75 -11.53 -8.58
CA ASP A 132 -17.64 -12.15 -9.30
C ASP A 132 -16.58 -11.11 -9.70
N GLU A 133 -17.02 -9.95 -10.18
CA GLU A 133 -16.15 -8.82 -10.52
C GLU A 133 -15.49 -8.23 -9.27
N LEU A 134 -16.25 -8.04 -8.19
CA LEU A 134 -15.75 -7.57 -6.90
C LEU A 134 -14.72 -8.53 -6.33
N ALA A 135 -15.00 -9.83 -6.39
CA ALA A 135 -14.08 -10.86 -5.91
C ALA A 135 -12.76 -10.85 -6.70
N TYR A 136 -12.81 -10.64 -8.02
CA TYR A 136 -11.60 -10.51 -8.83
C TYR A 136 -10.75 -9.31 -8.40
N VAL A 137 -11.36 -8.13 -8.26
CA VAL A 137 -10.64 -6.91 -7.84
C VAL A 137 -10.05 -7.10 -6.44
N MET A 138 -10.82 -7.63 -5.50
CA MET A 138 -10.33 -7.88 -4.14
C MET A 138 -9.22 -8.94 -4.10
N ALA A 139 -9.33 -10.01 -4.89
CA ALA A 139 -8.30 -11.05 -4.98
C ALA A 139 -6.99 -10.49 -5.56
N HIS A 140 -7.05 -9.63 -6.57
CA HIS A 140 -5.91 -8.92 -7.14
C HIS A 140 -5.21 -8.05 -6.09
N GLU A 141 -5.96 -7.23 -5.35
CA GLU A 141 -5.41 -6.37 -4.30
C GLU A 141 -4.84 -7.17 -3.11
N ILE A 142 -5.50 -8.27 -2.74
CA ILE A 142 -4.97 -9.20 -1.73
C ILE A 142 -3.67 -9.83 -2.21
N ALA A 143 -3.57 -10.21 -3.48
CA ALA A 143 -2.32 -10.75 -4.04
C ALA A 143 -1.17 -9.73 -3.97
N HIS A 144 -1.42 -8.44 -4.20
CA HIS A 144 -0.44 -7.38 -3.95
C HIS A 144 0.02 -7.36 -2.49
N GLY A 145 -0.90 -7.50 -1.55
CA GLY A 145 -0.61 -7.53 -0.12
C GLY A 145 0.18 -8.77 0.30
N GLU A 146 -0.23 -9.97 -0.13
CA GLU A 146 0.47 -11.25 0.16
C GLU A 146 1.90 -11.25 -0.41
N LYS A 147 2.11 -10.68 -1.60
CA LYS A 147 3.44 -10.54 -2.23
C LYS A 147 4.23 -9.33 -1.72
N ARG A 148 3.66 -8.54 -0.81
CA ARG A 148 4.28 -7.34 -0.21
C ARG A 148 4.77 -6.34 -1.26
N HIS A 149 4.03 -6.17 -2.35
CA HIS A 149 4.41 -5.28 -3.44
C HIS A 149 4.53 -3.82 -2.95
N SER A 150 3.61 -3.36 -2.12
CA SER A 150 3.63 -2.03 -1.50
C SER A 150 4.88 -1.81 -0.65
N VAL A 151 5.25 -2.77 0.22
CA VAL A 151 6.48 -2.70 1.03
C VAL A 151 7.71 -2.64 0.14
N SER A 152 7.76 -3.49 -0.89
CA SER A 152 8.88 -3.54 -1.84
C SER A 152 9.04 -2.22 -2.60
N GLY A 153 7.95 -1.65 -3.07
CA GLY A 153 7.93 -0.35 -3.75
C GLY A 153 8.42 0.79 -2.85
N LEU A 154 7.94 0.83 -1.60
CA LEU A 154 8.35 1.82 -0.61
C LEU A 154 9.85 1.71 -0.29
N LYS A 155 10.34 0.50 -0.01
CA LYS A 155 11.77 0.25 0.25
C LYS A 155 12.65 0.74 -0.90
N LYS A 156 12.26 0.47 -2.15
CA LYS A 156 13.01 0.92 -3.33
C LYS A 156 13.06 2.45 -3.43
N ARG A 157 11.91 3.11 -3.26
CA ARG A 157 11.80 4.59 -3.37
C ARG A 157 12.60 5.29 -2.27
N VAL A 158 12.38 4.90 -1.01
CA VAL A 158 13.10 5.48 0.14
C VAL A 158 14.59 5.15 0.07
N GLY A 159 14.95 3.93 -0.30
CA GLY A 159 16.33 3.53 -0.50
C GLY A 159 17.05 4.33 -1.56
N LEU A 160 16.40 4.59 -2.71
CA LEU A 160 16.97 5.41 -3.77
C LEU A 160 17.23 6.86 -3.30
N VAL A 161 16.25 7.47 -2.62
CA VAL A 161 16.39 8.84 -2.09
C VAL A 161 17.50 8.89 -1.04
N THR A 162 17.57 7.90 -0.15
CA THR A 162 18.64 7.82 0.85
C THR A 162 20.02 7.69 0.20
N ALA A 163 20.16 6.84 -0.82
CA ALA A 163 21.41 6.68 -1.56
C ALA A 163 21.82 7.97 -2.27
N LEU A 164 20.88 8.68 -2.89
CA LEU A 164 21.13 9.98 -3.52
C LEU A 164 21.57 11.02 -2.51
N ASN A 165 20.95 11.11 -1.33
CA ASN A 165 21.35 12.03 -0.27
C ASN A 165 22.77 11.77 0.22
N ILE A 166 23.11 10.50 0.44
CA ILE A 166 24.47 10.12 0.85
C ILE A 166 25.48 10.49 -0.24
N TYR A 167 25.14 10.28 -1.50
CA TYR A 167 26.04 10.56 -2.62
C TYR A 167 26.22 12.06 -2.86
N LEU A 168 25.13 12.82 -2.91
CA LEU A 168 25.13 14.25 -3.20
C LEU A 168 25.56 15.10 -1.98
N GLY A 169 25.39 14.56 -0.77
CA GLY A 169 25.68 15.30 0.46
C GLY A 169 24.68 16.44 0.74
N ASP A 170 23.49 16.41 0.13
CA ASP A 170 22.45 17.41 0.31
C ASP A 170 21.18 16.76 0.87
N ALA A 171 20.91 17.02 2.15
CA ALA A 171 19.73 16.49 2.84
C ALA A 171 18.44 17.19 2.43
N SER A 172 18.48 18.45 2.00
CA SER A 172 17.28 19.25 1.73
C SER A 172 16.47 18.71 0.55
N TYR A 173 17.15 18.29 -0.52
CA TYR A 173 16.48 17.67 -1.68
C TYR A 173 15.84 16.33 -1.33
N GLY A 174 16.50 15.56 -0.47
CA GLY A 174 15.96 14.31 0.00
C GLY A 174 14.75 14.45 0.91
N GLU A 175 14.74 15.41 1.81
CA GLU A 175 13.58 15.71 2.66
C GLU A 175 12.35 16.10 1.81
N TYR A 176 12.56 16.90 0.77
CA TYR A 176 11.49 17.23 -0.19
C TYR A 176 10.95 16.00 -0.92
N LEU A 177 11.83 15.14 -1.44
CA LEU A 177 11.40 13.91 -2.14
C LEU A 177 10.69 12.92 -1.20
N LEU A 178 11.16 12.78 0.03
CA LEU A 178 10.54 11.91 1.04
C LEU A 178 9.17 12.43 1.45
N GLY A 179 9.01 13.74 1.61
CA GLY A 179 7.72 14.36 1.86
C GLY A 179 6.72 14.04 0.75
N ASN A 180 7.15 14.06 -0.52
CA ASN A 180 6.30 13.68 -1.65
C ASN A 180 5.98 12.19 -1.68
N ILE A 181 6.93 11.32 -1.35
CA ILE A 181 6.69 9.87 -1.26
C ILE A 181 5.66 9.60 -0.16
N ALA A 182 5.83 10.20 1.02
CA ALA A 182 4.92 10.05 2.14
C ALA A 182 3.49 10.53 1.81
N ALA A 183 3.38 11.70 1.16
CA ALA A 183 2.09 12.31 0.83
C ALA A 183 1.27 11.53 -0.22
N ASN A 184 1.93 10.72 -1.05
CA ASN A 184 1.28 10.06 -2.19
C ASN A 184 1.25 8.52 -2.08
N TYR A 185 1.76 7.95 -0.98
CA TYR A 185 2.00 6.51 -0.95
C TYR A 185 0.76 5.68 -0.60
N VAL A 186 -0.12 6.19 0.26
CA VAL A 186 -1.26 5.42 0.80
C VAL A 186 -2.30 5.11 -0.27
N SER A 187 -2.56 6.06 -1.18
CA SER A 187 -3.61 5.96 -2.20
C SER A 187 -3.11 5.76 -3.64
N ASN A 188 -1.80 5.82 -3.89
CA ASN A 188 -1.23 5.80 -5.24
C ASN A 188 0.02 4.91 -5.35
N ALA A 189 -0.07 3.67 -4.86
CA ALA A 189 1.01 2.69 -5.10
C ALA A 189 1.08 2.38 -6.61
N VAL A 190 2.18 2.73 -7.25
CA VAL A 190 2.45 2.36 -8.64
C VAL A 190 3.28 1.09 -8.64
N PHE A 191 2.73 0.03 -9.17
CA PHE A 191 3.39 -1.26 -9.29
C PHE A 191 4.10 -1.43 -10.64
N THR A 192 5.09 -2.30 -10.68
CA THR A 192 5.76 -2.66 -11.94
C THR A 192 4.90 -3.64 -12.73
N LYS A 193 5.10 -3.73 -14.05
CA LYS A 193 4.38 -4.71 -14.89
C LYS A 193 4.52 -6.15 -14.40
N ASP A 194 5.69 -6.50 -13.83
CA ASP A 194 5.91 -7.84 -13.28
C ASP A 194 5.10 -8.05 -11.98
N GLN A 195 4.95 -7.01 -11.16
CA GLN A 195 4.13 -7.05 -9.96
C GLN A 195 2.64 -7.12 -10.29
N GLU A 196 2.18 -6.36 -11.28
CA GLU A 196 0.81 -6.44 -11.80
C GLU A 196 0.50 -7.84 -12.32
N LYS A 197 1.38 -8.37 -13.19
CA LYS A 197 1.23 -9.73 -13.69
C LYS A 197 1.20 -10.77 -12.57
N GLN A 198 2.05 -10.61 -11.56
CA GLN A 198 2.07 -11.50 -10.41
C GLN A 198 0.77 -11.41 -9.61
N ALA A 199 0.22 -10.21 -9.44
CA ALA A 199 -1.07 -10.01 -8.75
C ALA A 199 -2.23 -10.60 -9.57
N ASP A 200 -2.22 -10.46 -10.89
CA ASP A 200 -3.20 -11.09 -11.77
C ASP A 200 -3.14 -12.62 -11.67
N ASP A 201 -1.95 -13.23 -11.79
CA ASP A 201 -1.77 -14.68 -11.75
C ASP A 201 -2.26 -15.27 -10.40
N TRP A 202 -1.87 -14.67 -9.27
CA TRP A 202 -2.26 -15.14 -7.93
C TRP A 202 -3.69 -14.78 -7.59
N GLY A 203 -4.16 -13.58 -7.92
CA GLY A 203 -5.54 -13.16 -7.71
C GLY A 203 -6.51 -14.04 -8.47
N PHE A 204 -6.19 -14.42 -9.72
CA PHE A 204 -6.97 -15.37 -10.49
C PHE A 204 -7.05 -16.75 -9.82
N GLN A 205 -5.93 -17.24 -9.27
CA GLN A 205 -5.94 -18.50 -8.54
C GLN A 205 -6.86 -18.43 -7.31
N TYR A 206 -6.74 -17.36 -6.49
CA TYR A 206 -7.58 -17.18 -5.31
C TYR A 206 -9.08 -17.13 -5.68
N LEU A 207 -9.40 -16.40 -6.74
CA LEU A 207 -10.75 -16.26 -7.26
C LEU A 207 -11.38 -17.62 -7.63
N VAL A 208 -10.66 -18.40 -8.44
CA VAL A 208 -11.15 -19.72 -8.94
C VAL A 208 -11.33 -20.70 -7.78
N GLU A 209 -10.37 -20.75 -6.85
CA GLU A 209 -10.44 -21.65 -5.70
C GLU A 209 -11.51 -21.24 -4.68
N ALA A 210 -11.85 -19.95 -4.61
CA ALA A 210 -12.99 -19.45 -3.83
C ALA A 210 -14.35 -19.72 -4.49
N GLY A 211 -14.38 -20.28 -5.72
CA GLY A 211 -15.57 -20.67 -6.44
C GLY A 211 -16.27 -19.55 -7.21
N TYR A 212 -15.61 -18.39 -7.38
CA TYR A 212 -16.13 -17.29 -8.19
C TYR A 212 -15.89 -17.54 -9.69
N ASN A 213 -16.71 -16.90 -10.52
CA ASN A 213 -16.61 -17.02 -11.97
C ASN A 213 -15.40 -16.22 -12.51
N PRO A 214 -14.40 -16.87 -13.13
CA PRO A 214 -13.24 -16.18 -13.67
C PRO A 214 -13.57 -15.23 -14.83
N GLY A 215 -14.76 -15.32 -15.43
CA GLY A 215 -15.26 -14.36 -16.43
C GLY A 215 -15.47 -12.95 -15.87
N GLY A 216 -15.72 -12.79 -14.57
CA GLY A 216 -15.80 -11.50 -13.89
C GLY A 216 -14.51 -10.68 -14.04
N GLY A 217 -13.33 -11.32 -13.96
CA GLY A 217 -12.04 -10.66 -14.17
C GLY A 217 -11.86 -10.04 -15.55
N ALA A 218 -12.38 -10.68 -16.59
CA ALA A 218 -12.31 -10.15 -17.95
C ALA A 218 -13.19 -8.88 -18.13
N ALA A 219 -14.34 -8.82 -17.46
CA ALA A 219 -15.23 -7.66 -17.49
C ALA A 219 -14.62 -6.47 -16.72
N SER A 220 -14.03 -6.70 -15.55
CA SER A 220 -13.41 -5.66 -14.74
C SER A 220 -12.15 -5.05 -15.39
N LEU A 221 -11.37 -5.85 -16.12
CA LEU A 221 -10.20 -5.37 -16.90
C LEU A 221 -10.58 -4.55 -18.12
N ALA A 222 -11.79 -4.69 -18.65
CA ALA A 222 -12.27 -3.93 -19.79
C ALA A 222 -12.75 -2.51 -19.43
N GLN A 223 -12.86 -2.17 -18.16
CA GLN A 223 -13.22 -0.83 -17.72
C GLN A 223 -11.98 0.09 -17.74
N PRO A 224 -12.09 1.33 -18.27
CA PRO A 224 -10.98 2.28 -18.29
C PRO A 224 -10.64 2.69 -16.85
N ARG A 225 -9.39 2.44 -16.45
CA ARG A 225 -8.80 2.92 -15.19
C ARG A 225 -8.46 4.40 -15.27
#